data_d7ff0693223a5c621bb7d6e93c6c6590
#
_entry.id   d7ff0693223a5c621bb7d6e93c6c6590
#
_cell.length_a   1.000
_cell.length_b   1.000
_cell.length_c   1.000
_cell.angle_alpha   90.00
_cell.angle_beta   90.00
_cell.angle_gamma   90.00
#
_symmetry.space_group_name_H-M   'P 1'
#
loop_
_entity.id
_entity.type
_entity.pdbx_description
1 polymer ?
#
loop_
_entity_poly.entity_id
_entity_poly.type
_entity_poly.pdbx_seq_one_letter_code
_entity_poly.pdbx_strand_id
1 'polypeptide(L)'
;ILTTFQLCVYGQIKLSGTIIDHTTQSPVEYANIGLPDKGVGTVCNALGKFDLVVPNDLLNNLLVISHLGYETKTLKINELKSNPAELIIALNPSPIILKEATVSASQQVSLGYKPNGNKVKGFFKAAGLGLEGGTLIQNTGQVVLTQFNLNILKIPFDSLKFRLNFYSVKKDLPSDKINLKDIIFSITKTDTGLYSLSLVRENIQVTDNFICTIELIELFGQSAENVEFLFSAIPNKAGFIYKKTISLGRWEKIKKYSLCFWLTGKK
;
A
#
# COMPACT_ATOMS: atom_id res chain seq x y z
N ILE A 1 -5.33 -6.67 -52.17
CA ILE A 1 -4.53 -5.93 -51.14
C ILE A 1 -4.52 -6.78 -49.92
N LEU A 2 -3.39 -7.51 -49.65
CA LEU A 2 -3.16 -8.30 -48.44
C LEU A 2 -2.66 -7.31 -47.37
N THR A 3 -3.48 -7.02 -46.38
CA THR A 3 -3.05 -6.30 -45.16
C THR A 3 -2.39 -7.28 -44.23
N THR A 4 -1.06 -7.26 -44.16
CA THR A 4 -0.27 -8.00 -43.18
C THR A 4 -0.50 -7.35 -41.80
N PHE A 5 -1.22 -8.03 -40.90
CA PHE A 5 -1.31 -7.70 -39.49
C PHE A 5 0.04 -8.05 -38.84
N GLN A 6 0.83 -7.04 -38.56
CA GLN A 6 2.09 -7.20 -37.84
C GLN A 6 1.76 -7.34 -36.34
N LEU A 7 1.74 -8.58 -35.83
CA LEU A 7 1.66 -8.84 -34.40
C LEU A 7 2.96 -8.36 -33.74
N CYS A 8 2.91 -7.18 -33.09
CA CYS A 8 3.97 -6.77 -32.17
C CYS A 8 3.97 -7.70 -30.95
N VAL A 9 4.83 -8.69 -30.96
CA VAL A 9 5.13 -9.47 -29.74
C VAL A 9 5.99 -8.59 -28.85
N TYR A 10 5.39 -7.96 -27.85
CA TYR A 10 6.16 -7.27 -26.80
C TYR A 10 6.84 -8.33 -25.95
N GLY A 11 8.14 -8.48 -26.14
CA GLY A 11 8.96 -9.33 -25.27
C GLY A 11 8.96 -8.78 -23.84
N GLN A 12 9.11 -9.66 -22.86
CA GLN A 12 9.21 -9.31 -21.44
C GLN A 12 10.28 -10.18 -20.77
N ILE A 13 10.85 -9.67 -19.68
CA ILE A 13 11.74 -10.45 -18.82
C ILE A 13 11.06 -10.68 -17.46
N LYS A 14 11.41 -11.76 -16.80
CA LYS A 14 11.05 -12.02 -15.41
C LYS A 14 12.29 -11.81 -14.55
N LEU A 15 12.19 -10.93 -13.57
CA LEU A 15 13.16 -10.75 -12.50
C LEU A 15 12.64 -11.47 -11.26
N SER A 16 13.41 -12.36 -10.69
CA SER A 16 13.08 -13.07 -9.44
C SER A 16 14.24 -12.91 -8.46
N GLY A 17 13.93 -12.80 -7.16
CA GLY A 17 14.97 -12.63 -6.17
C GLY A 17 14.46 -12.57 -4.75
N THR A 18 15.40 -12.31 -3.84
CA THR A 18 15.16 -12.18 -2.41
C THR A 18 15.75 -10.86 -1.91
N ILE A 19 14.94 -10.11 -1.14
CA ILE A 19 15.37 -8.90 -0.44
C ILE A 19 15.82 -9.28 0.96
N ILE A 20 17.03 -8.87 1.33
CA ILE A 20 17.61 -9.17 2.64
C ILE A 20 18.12 -7.90 3.33
N ASP A 21 18.19 -7.93 4.63
CA ASP A 21 18.88 -6.92 5.44
C ASP A 21 20.40 -7.08 5.27
N HIS A 22 21.11 -6.01 4.93
CA HIS A 22 22.56 -6.06 4.71
C HIS A 22 23.35 -6.51 5.95
N THR A 23 22.89 -6.11 7.15
CA THR A 23 23.60 -6.37 8.39
C THR A 23 23.32 -7.75 8.95
N THR A 24 22.03 -8.13 9.01
CA THR A 24 21.59 -9.38 9.65
C THR A 24 21.47 -10.56 8.69
N GLN A 25 21.50 -10.29 7.38
CA GLN A 25 21.24 -11.26 6.30
C GLN A 25 19.84 -11.91 6.37
N SER A 26 18.97 -11.40 7.22
CA SER A 26 17.58 -11.86 7.35
C SER A 26 16.71 -11.30 6.21
N PRO A 27 15.64 -12.03 5.79
CA PRO A 27 14.69 -11.50 4.82
C PRO A 27 14.07 -10.17 5.25
N VAL A 28 13.94 -9.22 4.32
CA VAL A 28 13.14 -8.02 4.50
C VAL A 28 11.74 -8.28 3.97
N GLU A 29 10.78 -8.39 4.87
CA GLU A 29 9.40 -8.72 4.54
C GLU A 29 8.72 -7.54 3.83
N TYR A 30 7.90 -7.83 2.84
CA TYR A 30 6.98 -6.87 2.20
C TYR A 30 7.62 -5.58 1.67
N ALA A 31 8.88 -5.62 1.24
CA ALA A 31 9.50 -4.48 0.56
C ALA A 31 8.80 -4.19 -0.77
N ASN A 32 8.65 -2.91 -1.08
CA ASN A 32 8.12 -2.43 -2.36
C ASN A 32 9.20 -2.49 -3.44
N ILE A 33 8.86 -3.06 -4.59
CA ILE A 33 9.76 -3.25 -5.73
C ILE A 33 9.05 -2.77 -6.99
N GLY A 34 9.70 -1.97 -7.82
CA GLY A 34 9.07 -1.55 -9.07
C GLY A 34 9.81 -0.45 -9.81
N LEU A 35 9.22 -0.04 -10.91
CA LEU A 35 9.66 1.07 -11.74
C LEU A 35 8.73 2.25 -11.48
N PRO A 36 9.20 3.31 -10.79
CA PRO A 36 8.35 4.44 -10.43
C PRO A 36 7.60 5.00 -11.63
N ASP A 37 6.29 5.18 -11.48
CA ASP A 37 5.39 5.75 -12.49
C ASP A 37 5.29 5.00 -13.83
N LYS A 38 5.83 3.78 -13.94
CA LYS A 38 5.79 2.97 -15.16
C LYS A 38 4.71 1.87 -15.15
N GLY A 39 3.96 1.75 -14.07
CA GLY A 39 2.93 0.71 -13.97
C GLY A 39 3.48 -0.71 -13.81
N VAL A 40 4.73 -0.83 -13.42
CA VAL A 40 5.42 -2.11 -13.16
C VAL A 40 5.92 -2.11 -11.73
N GLY A 41 5.45 -3.04 -10.92
CA GLY A 41 5.83 -3.15 -9.52
C GLY A 41 5.20 -4.36 -8.84
N THR A 42 5.71 -4.69 -7.67
CA THR A 42 5.25 -5.77 -6.80
C THR A 42 5.67 -5.50 -5.37
N VAL A 43 5.30 -6.39 -4.47
CA VAL A 43 5.77 -6.43 -3.07
C VAL A 43 6.36 -7.81 -2.84
N CYS A 44 7.53 -7.90 -2.18
CA CYS A 44 8.05 -9.21 -1.79
C CYS A 44 7.19 -9.83 -0.67
N ASN A 45 7.23 -11.14 -0.54
CA ASN A 45 6.50 -11.86 0.52
C ASN A 45 7.23 -11.80 1.88
N ALA A 46 6.70 -12.50 2.89
CA ALA A 46 7.30 -12.59 4.23
C ALA A 46 8.71 -13.22 4.27
N LEU A 47 9.12 -13.92 3.21
CA LEU A 47 10.47 -14.47 3.06
C LEU A 47 11.38 -13.56 2.21
N GLY A 48 10.97 -12.32 1.95
CA GLY A 48 11.68 -11.38 1.09
C GLY A 48 11.66 -11.72 -0.40
N LYS A 49 10.97 -12.80 -0.82
CA LYS A 49 10.97 -13.27 -2.21
C LYS A 49 10.01 -12.47 -3.08
N PHE A 50 10.46 -12.15 -4.29
CA PHE A 50 9.65 -11.45 -5.28
C PHE A 50 9.79 -12.03 -6.68
N ASP A 51 8.75 -11.83 -7.48
CA ASP A 51 8.72 -11.99 -8.93
C ASP A 51 8.20 -10.70 -9.55
N LEU A 52 8.91 -10.21 -10.56
CA LEU A 52 8.54 -9.00 -11.30
C LEU A 52 8.69 -9.21 -12.79
N VAL A 53 7.61 -9.01 -13.53
CA VAL A 53 7.62 -9.03 -15.00
C VAL A 53 7.85 -7.62 -15.51
N VAL A 54 8.89 -7.44 -16.32
CA VAL A 54 9.29 -6.15 -16.90
C VAL A 54 9.22 -6.23 -18.42
N PRO A 55 8.40 -5.37 -19.08
CA PRO A 55 8.39 -5.22 -20.53
C PRO A 55 9.75 -4.79 -21.09
N ASN A 56 10.11 -5.28 -22.26
CA ASN A 56 11.45 -5.02 -22.86
C ASN A 56 11.70 -3.54 -23.17
N ASP A 57 10.67 -2.77 -23.45
CA ASP A 57 10.76 -1.32 -23.66
C ASP A 57 11.11 -0.52 -22.40
N LEU A 58 10.98 -1.15 -21.22
CA LEU A 58 11.31 -0.55 -19.93
C LEU A 58 12.67 -0.98 -19.36
N LEU A 59 13.46 -1.78 -20.06
CA LEU A 59 14.76 -2.30 -19.57
C LEU A 59 15.80 -1.22 -19.28
N ASN A 60 15.67 -0.04 -19.87
CA ASN A 60 16.56 1.10 -19.63
C ASN A 60 16.17 1.91 -18.37
N ASN A 61 15.09 1.54 -17.68
CA ASN A 61 14.65 2.22 -16.47
C ASN A 61 15.37 1.67 -15.24
N LEU A 62 15.17 2.36 -14.13
CA LEU A 62 15.72 2.00 -12.83
C LEU A 62 14.69 1.17 -12.05
N LEU A 63 15.12 0.04 -11.52
CA LEU A 63 14.39 -0.72 -10.52
C LEU A 63 14.63 -0.07 -9.16
N VAL A 64 13.56 0.31 -8.48
CA VAL A 64 13.60 0.88 -7.13
C VAL A 64 13.07 -0.14 -6.14
N ILE A 65 13.79 -0.32 -5.04
CA ILE A 65 13.40 -1.14 -3.91
C ILE A 65 13.34 -0.23 -2.68
N SER A 66 12.21 -0.23 -1.99
CA SER A 66 12.02 0.58 -0.79
C SER A 66 11.26 -0.15 0.30
N HIS A 67 11.68 0.06 1.53
CA HIS A 67 11.00 -0.43 2.72
C HIS A 67 11.20 0.59 3.86
N LEU A 68 10.20 0.69 4.72
CA LEU A 68 10.30 1.55 5.91
C LEU A 68 11.40 1.06 6.84
N GLY A 69 12.28 1.95 7.29
CA GLY A 69 13.45 1.58 8.09
C GLY A 69 14.69 1.18 7.29
N TYR A 70 14.67 1.32 5.97
CA TYR A 70 15.80 1.05 5.09
C TYR A 70 16.05 2.19 4.11
N GLU A 71 17.29 2.30 3.67
CA GLU A 71 17.65 3.18 2.55
C GLU A 71 17.04 2.64 1.25
N THR A 72 16.46 3.54 0.46
CA THR A 72 15.95 3.17 -0.87
C THR A 72 17.10 2.75 -1.77
N LYS A 73 17.00 1.55 -2.37
CA LYS A 73 17.98 1.02 -3.31
C LYS A 73 17.51 1.16 -4.74
N THR A 74 18.40 1.57 -5.62
CA THR A 74 18.13 1.74 -7.05
C THR A 74 19.13 0.94 -7.86
N LEU A 75 18.64 0.14 -8.84
CA LEU A 75 19.42 -0.74 -9.69
C LEU A 75 19.05 -0.52 -11.16
N LYS A 76 20.03 -0.67 -12.06
CA LYS A 76 19.77 -0.64 -13.51
C LYS A 76 19.30 -2.02 -13.98
N ILE A 77 18.14 -2.10 -14.59
CA ILE A 77 17.54 -3.38 -15.02
C ILE A 77 18.43 -4.10 -16.04
N ASN A 78 19.07 -3.38 -16.96
CA ASN A 78 19.96 -3.96 -17.95
C ASN A 78 21.15 -4.72 -17.33
N GLU A 79 21.65 -4.28 -16.18
CA GLU A 79 22.73 -4.96 -15.46
C GLU A 79 22.23 -6.25 -14.78
N LEU A 80 20.95 -6.27 -14.35
CA LEU A 80 20.32 -7.44 -13.72
C LEU A 80 20.00 -8.55 -14.75
N LYS A 81 19.66 -8.18 -15.99
CA LYS A 81 19.29 -9.10 -17.06
C LYS A 81 20.41 -10.09 -17.41
N SER A 82 21.65 -9.70 -17.22
CA SER A 82 22.84 -10.50 -17.59
C SER A 82 23.10 -11.68 -16.64
N ASN A 83 22.41 -11.75 -15.51
CA ASN A 83 22.57 -12.82 -14.52
C ASN A 83 21.23 -13.56 -14.33
N PRO A 84 21.04 -14.75 -14.93
CA PRO A 84 19.80 -15.52 -14.80
C PRO A 84 19.61 -16.18 -13.43
N ALA A 85 20.58 -16.04 -12.51
CA ALA A 85 20.44 -16.53 -11.14
C ALA A 85 19.42 -15.71 -10.35
N GLU A 86 18.83 -16.31 -9.32
CA GLU A 86 17.98 -15.60 -8.36
C GLU A 86 18.72 -14.41 -7.75
N LEU A 87 18.16 -13.22 -7.85
CA LEU A 87 18.79 -11.98 -7.37
C LEU A 87 18.77 -11.94 -5.84
N ILE A 88 19.89 -11.63 -5.22
CA ILE A 88 19.95 -11.29 -3.80
C ILE A 88 20.21 -9.79 -3.69
N ILE A 89 19.24 -9.06 -3.14
CA ILE A 89 19.29 -7.60 -3.02
C ILE A 89 19.32 -7.23 -1.53
N ALA A 90 20.48 -6.79 -1.04
CA ALA A 90 20.64 -6.34 0.33
C ALA A 90 20.25 -4.87 0.46
N LEU A 91 19.42 -4.53 1.45
CA LEU A 91 19.05 -3.17 1.85
C LEU A 91 19.82 -2.75 3.10
N ASN A 92 20.30 -1.52 3.13
CA ASN A 92 20.96 -0.94 4.31
C ASN A 92 19.90 -0.45 5.29
N PRO A 93 19.94 -0.85 6.58
CA PRO A 93 19.08 -0.25 7.59
C PRO A 93 19.28 1.27 7.67
N SER A 94 18.19 2.01 7.78
CA SER A 94 18.18 3.45 8.03
C SER A 94 17.53 3.72 9.39
N PRO A 95 18.25 4.26 10.37
CA PRO A 95 17.68 4.48 11.70
C PRO A 95 16.48 5.42 11.64
N ILE A 96 15.35 4.97 12.18
CA ILE A 96 14.19 5.82 12.37
C ILE A 96 14.31 6.48 13.74
N ILE A 97 14.40 7.81 13.75
CA ILE A 97 14.40 8.58 14.99
C ILE A 97 12.96 8.66 15.52
N LEU A 98 12.68 7.92 16.58
CA LEU A 98 11.42 8.00 17.31
C LEU A 98 11.38 9.34 18.06
N LYS A 99 10.40 10.19 17.77
CA LYS A 99 10.09 11.33 18.62
C LYS A 99 9.25 10.82 19.79
N GLU A 100 9.76 10.99 21.00
CA GLU A 100 8.95 10.80 22.20
C GLU A 100 7.83 11.83 22.20
N ALA A 101 6.60 11.35 22.32
CA ALA A 101 5.45 12.21 22.49
C ALA A 101 4.74 11.87 23.77
N THR A 102 4.81 12.76 24.70
CA THR A 102 4.00 12.73 25.92
C THR A 102 2.67 13.42 25.59
N VAL A 103 1.61 12.65 25.40
CA VAL A 103 0.26 13.21 25.29
C VAL A 103 -0.49 12.87 26.57
N SER A 104 -0.68 13.86 27.44
CA SER A 104 -1.67 13.79 28.52
C SER A 104 -3.07 14.03 27.91
N ALA A 105 -3.54 13.09 27.08
CA ALA A 105 -4.76 13.27 26.33
C ALA A 105 -5.95 12.72 27.12
N SER A 106 -6.95 13.53 27.37
CA SER A 106 -8.15 13.18 28.13
C SER A 106 -9.41 13.02 27.26
N GLN A 107 -9.42 13.61 26.05
CA GLN A 107 -10.61 13.62 25.23
C GLN A 107 -10.51 12.63 24.07
N GLN A 108 -11.46 11.69 23.98
CA GLN A 108 -11.61 10.80 22.84
C GLN A 108 -12.22 11.55 21.64
N VAL A 109 -11.63 11.37 20.47
CA VAL A 109 -12.11 11.94 19.21
C VAL A 109 -12.32 10.86 18.16
N SER A 110 -13.22 11.15 17.19
CA SER A 110 -13.46 10.30 16.02
C SER A 110 -13.17 11.11 14.76
N LEU A 111 -12.33 10.60 13.88
CA LEU A 111 -11.91 11.21 12.64
C LEU A 111 -12.31 10.34 11.45
N GLY A 112 -12.54 10.95 10.29
CA GLY A 112 -12.83 10.22 9.05
C GLY A 112 -14.31 9.95 8.82
N TYR A 113 -14.63 8.88 8.08
CA TYR A 113 -15.95 8.69 7.51
C TYR A 113 -16.53 7.33 7.90
N LYS A 114 -17.69 7.34 8.59
CA LYS A 114 -18.44 6.13 8.94
C LYS A 114 -19.44 5.80 7.82
N PRO A 115 -19.76 4.52 7.60
CA PRO A 115 -20.78 4.13 6.63
C PRO A 115 -22.15 4.67 7.04
N ASN A 116 -22.88 5.20 6.07
CA ASN A 116 -24.27 5.67 6.24
C ASN A 116 -25.26 4.82 5.41
N GLY A 117 -24.93 3.59 5.18
CA GLY A 117 -25.62 2.62 4.32
C GLY A 117 -24.67 2.07 3.25
N ASN A 118 -25.00 0.91 2.67
CA ASN A 118 -24.12 0.21 1.71
C ASN A 118 -24.36 0.64 0.25
N LYS A 119 -24.71 1.92 0.02
CA LYS A 119 -25.06 2.42 -1.31
C LYS A 119 -23.87 2.59 -2.25
N VAL A 120 -22.68 2.89 -1.71
CA VAL A 120 -21.44 3.05 -2.48
C VAL A 120 -20.42 2.06 -1.96
N LYS A 121 -19.72 1.44 -2.90
CA LYS A 121 -18.70 0.43 -2.61
C LYS A 121 -17.34 0.92 -3.10
N GLY A 122 -16.33 0.85 -2.24
CA GLY A 122 -14.94 0.83 -2.64
C GLY A 122 -14.55 -0.61 -2.97
N PHE A 123 -13.60 -0.79 -3.87
CA PHE A 123 -13.15 -2.13 -4.22
C PHE A 123 -11.66 -2.15 -4.55
N PHE A 124 -11.04 -3.30 -4.24
CA PHE A 124 -9.77 -3.72 -4.80
C PHE A 124 -10.02 -4.89 -5.75
N LYS A 125 -9.53 -4.79 -6.98
CA LYS A 125 -9.42 -5.94 -7.88
C LYS A 125 -8.19 -6.74 -7.51
N ALA A 126 -8.25 -8.06 -7.62
CA ALA A 126 -7.11 -8.95 -7.37
C ALA A 126 -5.99 -8.84 -8.42
N ALA A 127 -5.66 -7.63 -8.85
CA ALA A 127 -4.82 -7.40 -10.03
C ALA A 127 -3.33 -7.21 -9.73
N GLY A 128 -2.91 -7.14 -8.47
CA GLY A 128 -1.49 -6.98 -8.17
C GLY A 128 -1.19 -6.56 -6.74
N LEU A 129 -0.07 -7.04 -6.24
CA LEU A 129 0.46 -6.62 -4.95
C LEU A 129 0.95 -5.17 -5.03
N GLY A 130 0.78 -4.42 -3.94
CA GLY A 130 1.08 -2.99 -3.87
C GLY A 130 -0.05 -2.09 -4.39
N LEU A 131 -1.23 -2.68 -4.74
CA LEU A 131 -2.44 -1.91 -4.92
C LEU A 131 -2.77 -1.20 -3.61
N GLU A 132 -2.91 0.10 -3.62
CA GLU A 132 -3.16 0.91 -2.42
C GLU A 132 -4.31 1.88 -2.66
N GLY A 133 -5.18 2.01 -1.66
CA GLY A 133 -6.29 2.92 -1.72
C GLY A 133 -6.62 3.51 -0.36
N GLY A 134 -7.06 4.78 -0.36
CA GLY A 134 -7.36 5.47 0.88
C GLY A 134 -8.15 6.76 0.70
N THR A 135 -8.29 7.51 1.76
CA THR A 135 -9.08 8.73 1.80
C THR A 135 -8.40 9.81 2.63
N LEU A 136 -8.71 11.07 2.31
CA LEU A 136 -8.30 12.21 3.12
C LEU A 136 -9.09 12.21 4.44
N ILE A 137 -8.38 12.32 5.54
CA ILE A 137 -8.93 12.49 6.87
C ILE A 137 -8.68 13.94 7.30
N GLN A 138 -9.76 14.66 7.56
CA GLN A 138 -9.67 16.02 8.10
C GLN A 138 -9.32 15.97 9.58
N ASN A 139 -8.34 16.74 9.98
CA ASN A 139 -7.92 16.89 11.36
C ASN A 139 -7.43 18.30 11.65
N THR A 140 -7.70 18.76 12.85
CA THR A 140 -7.20 20.04 13.39
C THR A 140 -6.65 19.80 14.78
N GLY A 141 -5.34 20.03 14.91
CA GLY A 141 -4.63 19.88 16.17
C GLY A 141 -4.12 18.47 16.42
N GLN A 142 -3.38 18.31 17.51
CA GLN A 142 -2.67 17.09 17.83
C GLN A 142 -3.62 15.98 18.29
N VAL A 143 -3.52 14.81 17.65
CA VAL A 143 -4.26 13.58 17.98
C VAL A 143 -3.32 12.40 17.95
N VAL A 144 -3.40 11.55 18.98
CA VAL A 144 -2.79 10.21 18.97
C VAL A 144 -3.85 9.21 18.54
N LEU A 145 -3.63 8.52 17.44
CA LEU A 145 -4.56 7.53 16.90
C LEU A 145 -4.49 6.25 17.75
N THR A 146 -5.66 5.73 18.12
CA THR A 146 -5.77 4.53 18.98
C THR A 146 -6.44 3.35 18.29
N GLN A 147 -7.21 3.60 17.21
CA GLN A 147 -7.90 2.55 16.48
C GLN A 147 -8.17 2.99 15.03
N PHE A 148 -8.01 2.06 14.11
CA PHE A 148 -8.47 2.16 12.73
C PHE A 148 -9.66 1.24 12.53
N ASN A 149 -10.66 1.69 11.76
CA ASN A 149 -11.86 0.92 11.46
C ASN A 149 -12.22 1.02 9.99
N LEU A 150 -12.74 -0.08 9.46
CA LEU A 150 -13.38 -0.13 8.14
C LEU A 150 -14.58 -1.07 8.15
N ASN A 151 -15.52 -0.88 7.23
CA ASN A 151 -16.67 -1.76 7.07
C ASN A 151 -16.51 -2.61 5.81
N ILE A 152 -16.33 -3.91 5.99
CA ILE A 152 -16.05 -4.90 4.95
C ILE A 152 -17.36 -5.48 4.44
N LEU A 153 -17.58 -5.44 3.14
CA LEU A 153 -18.83 -5.90 2.50
C LEU A 153 -18.69 -7.29 1.88
N LYS A 154 -17.49 -7.62 1.37
CA LYS A 154 -17.23 -8.91 0.73
C LYS A 154 -15.73 -9.22 0.71
N ILE A 155 -15.38 -10.43 1.11
CA ILE A 155 -14.03 -11.00 1.01
C ILE A 155 -14.13 -12.28 0.17
N PRO A 156 -13.67 -12.25 -1.09
CA PRO A 156 -13.75 -13.40 -1.99
C PRO A 156 -12.58 -14.37 -1.85
N PHE A 157 -11.57 -14.01 -1.07
CA PHE A 157 -10.33 -14.76 -0.86
C PHE A 157 -10.33 -15.46 0.49
N ASP A 158 -9.46 -16.45 0.67
CA ASP A 158 -9.31 -17.10 1.97
C ASP A 158 -8.73 -16.15 3.01
N SER A 159 -7.73 -15.37 2.61
CA SER A 159 -7.16 -14.28 3.41
C SER A 159 -6.55 -13.21 2.54
N LEU A 160 -6.61 -11.98 3.00
CA LEU A 160 -5.92 -10.81 2.44
C LEU A 160 -5.07 -10.19 3.54
N LYS A 161 -3.84 -9.82 3.21
CA LYS A 161 -2.97 -9.09 4.14
C LYS A 161 -2.74 -7.69 3.62
N PHE A 162 -2.95 -6.72 4.49
CA PHE A 162 -2.81 -5.30 4.19
C PHE A 162 -1.77 -4.64 5.07
N ARG A 163 -1.16 -3.59 4.52
CA ARG A 163 -0.40 -2.59 5.25
C ARG A 163 -1.25 -1.35 5.39
N LEU A 164 -1.42 -0.86 6.62
CA LEU A 164 -2.05 0.43 6.91
C LEU A 164 -0.99 1.52 6.87
N ASN A 165 -1.21 2.52 6.03
CA ASN A 165 -0.31 3.65 5.87
C ASN A 165 -1.02 4.97 6.20
N PHE A 166 -0.27 5.88 6.79
CA PHE A 166 -0.66 7.27 7.01
C PHE A 166 0.34 8.17 6.30
N TYR A 167 -0.16 9.14 5.53
CA TYR A 167 0.67 10.07 4.77
C TYR A 167 0.33 11.51 5.11
N SER A 168 1.34 12.37 5.16
CA SER A 168 1.16 13.80 5.08
C SER A 168 0.59 14.20 3.71
N VAL A 169 0.01 15.40 3.64
CA VAL A 169 -0.57 15.93 2.40
C VAL A 169 0.35 17.01 1.83
N LYS A 170 0.79 16.85 0.59
CA LYS A 170 1.55 17.87 -0.13
C LYS A 170 1.03 18.00 -1.56
N LYS A 171 0.71 19.22 -1.98
CA LYS A 171 0.10 19.47 -3.31
C LYS A 171 -1.12 18.57 -3.56
N ASP A 172 -1.96 18.40 -2.54
CA ASP A 172 -3.18 17.57 -2.59
C ASP A 172 -2.96 16.07 -2.86
N LEU A 173 -1.78 15.54 -2.64
CA LEU A 173 -1.43 14.13 -2.81
C LEU A 173 -0.75 13.57 -1.56
N PRO A 174 -0.77 12.22 -1.37
CA PRO A 174 0.05 11.57 -0.34
C PRO A 174 1.54 11.88 -0.55
N SER A 175 2.23 12.26 0.52
CA SER A 175 3.65 12.60 0.51
C SER A 175 4.44 11.70 1.46
N ASP A 176 4.88 12.23 2.59
CA ASP A 176 5.74 11.50 3.50
C ASP A 176 4.93 10.56 4.40
N LYS A 177 5.42 9.36 4.65
CA LYS A 177 4.81 8.44 5.62
C LYS A 177 4.92 9.02 7.03
N ILE A 178 3.81 8.95 7.77
CA ILE A 178 3.72 9.36 9.18
C ILE A 178 4.08 8.20 10.10
N ASN A 179 3.63 6.98 9.77
CA ASN A 179 3.97 5.79 10.54
C ASN A 179 5.47 5.44 10.38
N LEU A 180 6.10 5.11 11.51
CA LEU A 180 7.55 4.85 11.58
C LEU A 180 7.89 3.36 11.42
N LYS A 181 6.89 2.49 11.44
CA LYS A 181 7.01 1.05 11.18
C LYS A 181 5.80 0.56 10.41
N ASP A 182 5.92 -0.58 9.79
CA ASP A 182 4.81 -1.20 9.08
C ASP A 182 3.72 -1.64 10.06
N ILE A 183 2.48 -1.30 9.74
CA ILE A 183 1.28 -1.70 10.47
C ILE A 183 0.55 -2.69 9.59
N ILE A 184 0.77 -3.98 9.84
CA ILE A 184 0.25 -5.06 9.02
C ILE A 184 -0.92 -5.73 9.72
N PHE A 185 -1.98 -6.03 8.97
CA PHE A 185 -3.12 -6.79 9.44
C PHE A 185 -3.65 -7.73 8.36
N SER A 186 -4.28 -8.80 8.79
CA SER A 186 -4.92 -9.78 7.91
C SER A 186 -6.41 -9.79 8.13
N ILE A 187 -7.16 -10.05 7.06
CA ILE A 187 -8.59 -10.28 7.07
C ILE A 187 -8.91 -11.59 6.37
N THR A 188 -9.92 -12.29 6.84
CA THR A 188 -10.39 -13.57 6.33
C THR A 188 -11.86 -13.49 5.95
N LYS A 189 -12.40 -14.52 5.32
CA LYS A 189 -13.82 -14.59 4.93
C LYS A 189 -14.81 -14.33 6.07
N THR A 190 -14.39 -14.54 7.32
CA THR A 190 -15.24 -14.32 8.51
C THR A 190 -15.26 -12.89 9.01
N ASP A 191 -14.37 -12.02 8.50
CA ASP A 191 -14.22 -10.64 8.95
C ASP A 191 -15.13 -9.65 8.18
N THR A 192 -16.31 -10.11 7.72
CA THR A 192 -17.30 -9.21 7.12
C THR A 192 -18.01 -8.36 8.18
N GLY A 193 -18.38 -7.14 7.79
CA GLY A 193 -18.94 -6.15 8.70
C GLY A 193 -17.89 -5.18 9.23
N LEU A 194 -18.02 -4.79 10.48
CA LEU A 194 -17.10 -3.87 11.12
C LEU A 194 -15.79 -4.59 11.48
N TYR A 195 -14.70 -4.14 10.87
CA TYR A 195 -13.35 -4.54 11.24
C TYR A 195 -12.65 -3.41 12.00
N SER A 196 -11.98 -3.75 13.09
CA SER A 196 -11.28 -2.78 13.96
C SER A 196 -9.86 -3.25 14.25
N LEU A 197 -8.88 -2.37 14.04
CA LEU A 197 -7.47 -2.60 14.34
C LEU A 197 -7.00 -1.64 15.42
N SER A 198 -6.43 -2.16 16.51
CA SER A 198 -5.84 -1.35 17.57
C SER A 198 -4.54 -0.71 17.09
N LEU A 199 -4.38 0.59 17.32
CA LEU A 199 -3.18 1.38 17.03
C LEU A 199 -2.45 1.86 18.30
N VAL A 200 -2.88 1.44 19.47
CA VAL A 200 -2.35 1.92 20.75
C VAL A 200 -0.83 1.75 20.87
N ARG A 201 -0.30 0.67 20.30
CA ARG A 201 1.14 0.35 20.33
C ARG A 201 1.94 1.02 19.20
N GLU A 202 1.24 1.67 18.26
CA GLU A 202 1.87 2.23 17.05
C GLU A 202 2.32 3.69 17.25
N ASN A 203 1.79 4.36 18.27
CA ASN A 203 2.11 5.76 18.63
C ASN A 203 2.00 6.71 17.44
N ILE A 204 0.95 6.57 16.64
CA ILE A 204 0.72 7.42 15.46
C ILE A 204 0.16 8.77 15.90
N GLN A 205 0.93 9.83 15.64
CA GLN A 205 0.53 11.19 15.94
C GLN A 205 0.26 11.97 14.66
N VAL A 206 -0.84 12.69 14.65
CA VAL A 206 -1.25 13.56 13.54
C VAL A 206 -1.60 14.94 14.09
N THR A 207 -1.20 15.99 13.37
CA THR A 207 -1.49 17.40 13.73
C THR A 207 -2.40 18.07 12.72
N ASP A 208 -2.29 17.65 11.47
CA ASP A 208 -2.94 18.25 10.32
C ASP A 208 -3.80 17.22 9.58
N ASN A 209 -4.40 17.63 8.47
CA ASN A 209 -5.03 16.70 7.54
C ASN A 209 -4.02 15.66 7.06
N PHE A 210 -4.45 14.41 6.97
CA PHE A 210 -3.60 13.32 6.51
C PHE A 210 -4.40 12.35 5.61
N ILE A 211 -3.71 11.50 4.89
CA ILE A 211 -4.33 10.47 4.07
C ILE A 211 -4.08 9.12 4.74
N CYS A 212 -5.18 8.40 5.00
CA CYS A 212 -5.16 7.04 5.52
C CYS A 212 -5.44 6.06 4.38
N THR A 213 -4.56 5.07 4.19
CA THR A 213 -4.65 4.09 3.10
C THR A 213 -4.45 2.68 3.60
N ILE A 214 -4.96 1.70 2.85
CA ILE A 214 -4.59 0.29 2.97
C ILE A 214 -3.93 -0.17 1.67
N GLU A 215 -2.83 -0.88 1.77
CA GLU A 215 -2.03 -1.43 0.67
C GLU A 215 -2.11 -2.95 0.71
N LEU A 216 -2.51 -3.60 -0.38
CA LEU A 216 -2.54 -5.06 -0.48
C LEU A 216 -1.13 -5.59 -0.66
N ILE A 217 -0.62 -6.34 0.32
CA ILE A 217 0.76 -6.87 0.33
C ILE A 217 0.84 -8.38 0.15
N GLU A 218 -0.24 -9.12 0.45
CA GLU A 218 -0.28 -10.55 0.26
C GLU A 218 -1.73 -11.03 0.09
N LEU A 219 -1.91 -12.09 -0.69
CA LEU A 219 -3.21 -12.66 -1.02
C LEU A 219 -3.12 -14.18 -0.97
N PHE A 220 -4.06 -14.82 -0.29
CA PHE A 220 -4.17 -16.26 -0.15
C PHE A 220 -5.50 -16.79 -0.70
N GLY A 221 -5.43 -17.96 -1.31
CA GLY A 221 -6.57 -18.63 -1.90
C GLY A 221 -6.76 -18.32 -3.39
N GLN A 222 -7.46 -19.23 -4.07
CA GLN A 222 -7.83 -19.06 -5.47
C GLN A 222 -9.04 -18.14 -5.57
N SER A 223 -8.98 -17.16 -6.47
CA SER A 223 -10.15 -16.41 -6.89
C SER A 223 -10.43 -16.68 -8.36
N ALA A 224 -11.69 -16.70 -8.72
CA ALA A 224 -12.06 -16.57 -10.12
C ALA A 224 -11.58 -15.23 -10.68
N GLU A 225 -11.29 -15.15 -11.98
CA GLU A 225 -10.93 -13.89 -12.62
C GLU A 225 -11.97 -12.80 -12.32
N ASN A 226 -11.50 -11.56 -12.09
CA ASN A 226 -12.32 -10.37 -11.80
C ASN A 226 -13.06 -10.37 -10.45
N VAL A 227 -12.55 -11.02 -9.43
CA VAL A 227 -13.14 -10.97 -8.09
C VAL A 227 -12.65 -9.74 -7.32
N GLU A 228 -13.59 -9.08 -6.65
CA GLU A 228 -13.34 -7.82 -5.96
C GLU A 228 -13.52 -7.99 -4.45
N PHE A 229 -12.54 -7.53 -3.67
CA PHE A 229 -12.70 -7.22 -2.26
C PHE A 229 -13.50 -5.92 -2.14
N LEU A 230 -14.62 -5.97 -1.41
CA LEU A 230 -15.52 -4.83 -1.30
C LEU A 230 -15.59 -4.28 0.13
N PHE A 231 -15.56 -2.97 0.25
CA PHE A 231 -15.74 -2.25 1.49
C PHE A 231 -16.59 -0.98 1.27
N SER A 232 -17.05 -0.37 2.36
CA SER A 232 -17.96 0.77 2.27
C SER A 232 -17.25 2.05 1.82
N ALA A 233 -17.95 2.83 0.99
CA ALA A 233 -17.62 4.20 0.62
C ALA A 233 -18.88 5.06 0.70
N ILE A 234 -18.71 6.38 0.74
CA ILE A 234 -19.82 7.34 0.73
C ILE A 234 -19.62 8.40 -0.33
N PRO A 235 -20.71 8.95 -0.90
CA PRO A 235 -20.65 10.19 -1.65
C PRO A 235 -20.21 11.31 -0.72
N ASN A 236 -19.23 12.09 -1.13
CA ASN A 236 -18.73 13.23 -0.39
C ASN A 236 -18.27 14.31 -1.38
N LYS A 237 -19.00 15.41 -1.50
CA LYS A 237 -18.70 16.48 -2.47
C LYS A 237 -17.30 17.08 -2.32
N ALA A 238 -16.80 17.16 -1.09
CA ALA A 238 -15.45 17.64 -0.77
C ALA A 238 -14.42 16.49 -0.62
N GLY A 239 -14.88 15.24 -0.76
CA GLY A 239 -14.06 14.06 -0.52
C GLY A 239 -13.21 13.66 -1.71
N PHE A 240 -12.15 12.93 -1.39
CA PHE A 240 -11.25 12.34 -2.38
C PHE A 240 -10.87 10.92 -1.96
N ILE A 241 -10.87 10.02 -2.94
CA ILE A 241 -10.22 8.72 -2.83
C ILE A 241 -8.88 8.84 -3.55
N TYR A 242 -7.84 8.40 -2.91
CA TYR A 242 -6.49 8.25 -3.47
C TYR A 242 -6.24 6.79 -3.76
N LYS A 243 -5.73 6.49 -4.93
CA LYS A 243 -5.37 5.11 -5.29
C LYS A 243 -4.09 5.07 -6.10
N LYS A 244 -3.36 4.00 -5.99
CA LYS A 244 -2.36 3.53 -6.96
C LYS A 244 -2.59 2.05 -7.21
N THR A 245 -2.42 1.63 -8.43
CA THR A 245 -2.81 0.28 -8.89
C THR A 245 -1.70 -0.74 -8.69
N ILE A 246 -0.50 -0.30 -8.31
CA ILE A 246 0.67 -1.16 -8.14
C ILE A 246 1.67 -0.48 -7.21
N SER A 247 2.58 -1.27 -6.62
CA SER A 247 3.69 -0.77 -5.81
C SER A 247 4.52 0.27 -6.60
N LEU A 248 4.90 1.37 -5.94
CA LEU A 248 5.62 2.50 -6.52
C LEU A 248 4.92 3.16 -7.73
N GLY A 249 3.65 2.86 -7.93
CA GLY A 249 2.83 3.49 -8.97
C GLY A 249 2.46 4.93 -8.64
N ARG A 250 1.97 5.63 -9.66
CA ARG A 250 1.50 7.01 -9.52
C ARG A 250 0.19 7.07 -8.76
N TRP A 251 0.06 8.08 -7.88
CA TRP A 251 -1.20 8.37 -7.22
C TRP A 251 -2.23 8.96 -8.17
N GLU A 252 -3.41 8.38 -8.19
CA GLU A 252 -4.61 8.89 -8.82
C GLU A 252 -5.59 9.40 -7.77
N LYS A 253 -6.35 10.45 -8.11
CA LYS A 253 -7.31 11.11 -7.23
C LYS A 253 -8.70 11.05 -7.84
N ILE A 254 -9.65 10.39 -7.14
CA ILE A 254 -11.05 10.29 -7.53
C ILE A 254 -11.85 11.26 -6.66
N LYS A 255 -12.55 12.21 -7.29
CA LYS A 255 -13.35 13.24 -6.61
C LYS A 255 -14.72 12.72 -6.22
N LYS A 256 -15.35 13.40 -5.25
CA LYS A 256 -16.77 13.26 -4.82
C LYS A 256 -17.08 11.97 -4.04
N TYR A 257 -16.06 11.27 -3.58
CA TYR A 257 -16.21 10.08 -2.75
C TYR A 257 -15.18 10.06 -1.63
N SER A 258 -15.53 9.38 -0.53
CA SER A 258 -14.60 9.02 0.53
C SER A 258 -14.77 7.55 0.87
N LEU A 259 -13.67 6.84 1.17
CA LEU A 259 -13.73 5.51 1.75
C LEU A 259 -14.19 5.63 3.20
N CYS A 260 -15.01 4.69 3.64
CA CYS A 260 -15.45 4.62 5.03
C CYS A 260 -14.32 4.07 5.92
N PHE A 261 -13.26 4.84 6.02
CA PHE A 261 -12.20 4.67 6.98
C PHE A 261 -12.43 5.69 8.10
N TRP A 262 -12.53 5.21 9.33
CA TRP A 262 -12.60 6.10 10.47
C TRP A 262 -11.67 5.64 11.58
N LEU A 263 -11.16 6.62 12.29
CA LEU A 263 -10.17 6.44 13.32
C LEU A 263 -10.73 6.98 14.65
N THR A 264 -10.36 6.35 15.72
CA THR A 264 -10.46 6.95 17.04
C THR A 264 -9.09 7.36 17.51
N GLY A 265 -9.04 8.39 18.32
CA GLY A 265 -7.82 8.92 18.89
C GLY A 265 -8.07 9.65 20.19
N LYS A 266 -6.99 10.17 20.77
CA LYS A 266 -7.00 10.98 21.98
C LYS A 266 -6.38 12.34 21.67
N LYS A 267 -7.05 13.39 22.15
CA LYS A 267 -6.63 14.79 22.03
C LYS A 267 -6.18 15.33 23.37
#